data_95eedd639722a4503fdf660c5cd33314
#
_entry.id   95eedd639722a4503fdf660c5cd33314
#
_cell.length_a   1.000
_cell.length_b   1.000
_cell.length_c   1.000
_cell.angle_alpha   90.00
_cell.angle_beta   90.00
_cell.angle_gamma   90.00
#
_symmetry.space_group_name_H-M   'P 1'
#
loop_
_entity.id
_entity.type
_entity.pdbx_description
1 polymer ?
#
loop_
_entity_poly.entity_id
_entity_poly.type
_entity_poly.pdbx_seq_one_letter_code
_entity_poly.pdbx_strand_id
1 'polypeptide(L)'
;MKSTLLLSLLLGVTAVYAADAVVTPLMTKPLPEFPGKEVFMFTVEYPPGSSDPVHKHNAHGFIYVLEGSIVMGVNGGEPVTLTPGQTFYEGPTDIHTIGRNASQTKPAKFLVLLLKDKDAPVLIPVK
;
A
#
# COMPACT_ATOMS: atom_id res chain seq x y z
N MET A 1 -42.30 6.49 -47.50
CA MET A 1 -42.00 6.63 -46.05
C MET A 1 -40.71 5.89 -45.77
N LYS A 2 -39.61 6.61 -45.51
CA LYS A 2 -38.34 6.01 -45.15
C LYS A 2 -38.19 6.08 -43.64
N SER A 3 -38.31 4.96 -42.93
CA SER A 3 -38.08 4.85 -41.48
C SER A 3 -36.59 4.74 -41.23
N THR A 4 -36.01 5.79 -40.66
CA THR A 4 -34.63 5.79 -40.20
C THR A 4 -34.57 5.19 -38.79
N LEU A 5 -34.02 3.97 -38.70
CA LEU A 5 -33.80 3.29 -37.43
C LEU A 5 -32.54 3.90 -36.79
N LEU A 6 -32.70 4.70 -35.72
CA LEU A 6 -31.58 5.16 -34.90
C LEU A 6 -31.14 4.03 -33.99
N LEU A 7 -30.00 3.43 -34.30
CA LEU A 7 -29.34 2.46 -33.42
C LEU A 7 -28.58 3.21 -32.33
N SER A 8 -29.19 3.31 -31.14
CA SER A 8 -28.50 3.89 -29.97
C SER A 8 -27.47 2.91 -29.46
N LEU A 9 -26.21 3.19 -29.71
CA LEU A 9 -25.08 2.45 -29.16
C LEU A 9 -24.90 2.85 -27.68
N LEU A 10 -25.43 2.03 -26.75
CA LEU A 10 -25.10 2.15 -25.33
C LEU A 10 -23.64 1.71 -25.13
N LEU A 11 -22.73 2.65 -25.00
CA LEU A 11 -21.40 2.38 -24.46
C LEU A 11 -21.56 2.07 -22.97
N GLY A 12 -21.54 0.79 -22.62
CA GLY A 12 -21.44 0.36 -21.24
C GLY A 12 -20.07 0.73 -20.69
N VAL A 13 -20.02 1.70 -19.80
CA VAL A 13 -18.80 2.02 -19.03
C VAL A 13 -18.63 0.88 -18.01
N THR A 14 -17.74 -0.06 -18.30
CA THR A 14 -17.31 -1.04 -17.30
C THR A 14 -16.35 -0.33 -16.34
N ALA A 15 -16.77 -0.16 -15.09
CA ALA A 15 -15.87 0.31 -14.03
C ALA A 15 -14.81 -0.77 -13.79
N VAL A 16 -13.55 -0.47 -14.11
CA VAL A 16 -12.42 -1.33 -13.78
C VAL A 16 -11.94 -0.95 -12.39
N TYR A 17 -12.16 -1.83 -11.41
CA TYR A 17 -11.61 -1.66 -10.06
C TYR A 17 -10.18 -2.19 -10.05
N ALA A 18 -9.27 -1.44 -9.40
CA ALA A 18 -7.91 -1.90 -9.14
C ALA A 18 -7.94 -3.11 -8.18
N ALA A 19 -7.06 -4.08 -8.39
CA ALA A 19 -6.91 -5.21 -7.48
C ALA A 19 -6.27 -4.74 -6.15
N ASP A 20 -6.55 -5.48 -5.07
CA ASP A 20 -6.00 -5.22 -3.75
C ASP A 20 -4.48 -5.47 -3.71
N ALA A 21 -3.81 -4.83 -2.76
CA ALA A 21 -2.41 -5.08 -2.47
C ALA A 21 -2.19 -6.54 -2.02
N VAL A 22 -1.08 -7.12 -2.45
CA VAL A 22 -0.67 -8.48 -2.05
C VAL A 22 0.47 -8.39 -1.05
N VAL A 23 0.24 -8.94 0.16
CA VAL A 23 1.23 -8.99 1.24
C VAL A 23 1.83 -10.40 1.31
N THR A 24 3.15 -10.49 1.21
CA THR A 24 3.88 -11.76 1.32
C THR A 24 4.82 -11.73 2.53
N PRO A 25 4.52 -12.48 3.61
CA PRO A 25 5.42 -12.59 4.76
C PRO A 25 6.76 -13.20 4.38
N LEU A 26 7.85 -12.66 4.94
CA LEU A 26 9.22 -13.14 4.74
C LEU A 26 9.85 -13.65 6.03
N MET A 27 9.69 -12.92 7.14
CA MET A 27 10.33 -13.26 8.41
C MET A 27 9.56 -12.64 9.57
N THR A 28 9.46 -13.40 10.66
CA THR A 28 9.11 -12.88 11.99
C THR A 28 10.20 -13.25 12.96
N LYS A 29 10.76 -12.28 13.67
CA LYS A 29 11.85 -12.48 14.61
C LYS A 29 11.59 -11.78 15.94
N PRO A 30 11.34 -12.52 17.03
CA PRO A 30 11.35 -11.94 18.37
C PRO A 30 12.73 -11.35 18.70
N LEU A 31 12.73 -10.24 19.42
CA LEU A 31 13.95 -9.56 19.86
C LEU A 31 14.10 -9.69 21.37
N PRO A 32 14.89 -10.66 21.87
CA PRO A 32 15.02 -10.92 23.31
C PRO A 32 15.54 -9.73 24.10
N GLU A 33 16.36 -8.87 23.49
CA GLU A 33 16.92 -7.65 24.09
C GLU A 33 15.87 -6.54 24.25
N PHE A 34 14.74 -6.67 23.57
CA PHE A 34 13.59 -5.75 23.64
C PHE A 34 12.35 -6.54 24.02
N PRO A 35 12.10 -6.82 25.31
CA PRO A 35 11.00 -7.64 25.76
C PRO A 35 9.64 -7.21 25.18
N GLY A 36 8.90 -8.18 24.66
CA GLY A 36 7.59 -7.95 24.05
C GLY A 36 7.63 -7.39 22.62
N LYS A 37 8.81 -7.23 22.02
CA LYS A 37 8.97 -6.74 20.65
C LYS A 37 9.37 -7.84 19.67
N GLU A 38 8.96 -7.65 18.44
CA GLU A 38 9.39 -8.47 17.30
C GLU A 38 9.58 -7.63 16.05
N VAL A 39 10.41 -8.12 15.14
CA VAL A 39 10.49 -7.63 13.77
C VAL A 39 9.62 -8.51 12.89
N PHE A 40 8.79 -7.89 12.09
CA PHE A 40 8.06 -8.54 11.01
C PHE A 40 8.48 -7.94 9.67
N MET A 41 8.99 -8.78 8.79
CA MET A 41 9.46 -8.39 7.45
C MET A 41 8.58 -9.05 6.39
N PHE A 42 8.13 -8.26 5.43
CA PHE A 42 7.25 -8.70 4.36
C PHE A 42 7.42 -7.82 3.11
N THR A 43 6.99 -8.34 1.97
CA THR A 43 6.83 -7.52 0.77
C THR A 43 5.36 -7.17 0.56
N VAL A 44 5.16 -6.02 -0.04
CA VAL A 44 3.86 -5.58 -0.56
C VAL A 44 3.98 -5.38 -2.05
N GLU A 45 3.05 -5.93 -2.79
CA GLU A 45 2.92 -5.71 -4.22
C GLU A 45 1.63 -4.95 -4.48
N TYR A 46 1.76 -3.80 -5.12
CA TYR A 46 0.64 -2.99 -5.59
C TYR A 46 0.38 -3.28 -7.06
N PRO A 47 -0.73 -3.92 -7.39
CA PRO A 47 -1.19 -3.97 -8.78
C PRO A 47 -1.36 -2.57 -9.37
N PRO A 48 -1.40 -2.40 -10.69
CA PRO A 48 -1.66 -1.11 -11.33
C PRO A 48 -2.91 -0.44 -10.74
N GLY A 49 -2.78 0.83 -10.34
CA GLY A 49 -3.86 1.63 -9.78
C GLY A 49 -4.30 1.28 -8.35
N SER A 50 -3.64 0.31 -7.71
CA SER A 50 -3.97 -0.11 -6.33
C SER A 50 -3.64 0.96 -5.30
N SER A 51 -4.45 1.05 -4.26
CA SER A 51 -4.24 1.92 -3.10
C SER A 51 -4.71 1.25 -1.83
N ASP A 52 -4.02 1.55 -0.72
CA ASP A 52 -4.42 1.09 0.61
C ASP A 52 -5.49 2.01 1.21
N PRO A 53 -6.37 1.47 2.07
CA PRO A 53 -7.19 2.31 2.93
C PRO A 53 -6.33 3.07 3.94
N VAL A 54 -6.86 4.17 4.50
CA VAL A 54 -6.19 4.91 5.57
C VAL A 54 -6.03 4.00 6.79
N HIS A 55 -4.79 3.92 7.31
CA HIS A 55 -4.45 3.00 8.39
C HIS A 55 -3.25 3.50 9.20
N LYS A 56 -2.94 2.77 10.28
CA LYS A 56 -1.73 2.90 11.08
C LYS A 56 -1.20 1.52 11.47
N HIS A 57 0.04 1.46 11.93
CA HIS A 57 0.67 0.18 12.31
C HIS A 57 0.90 0.02 13.81
N ASN A 58 0.90 1.09 14.62
CA ASN A 58 1.42 1.08 15.99
C ASN A 58 2.82 0.46 16.07
N ALA A 59 3.66 0.74 15.09
CA ALA A 59 4.97 0.16 14.89
C ALA A 59 5.91 1.18 14.24
N HIS A 60 7.22 0.94 14.34
CA HIS A 60 8.17 1.61 13.47
C HIS A 60 8.22 0.85 12.15
N GLY A 61 7.90 1.51 11.06
CA GLY A 61 7.90 0.96 9.71
C GLY A 61 9.03 1.52 8.86
N PHE A 62 9.80 0.62 8.26
CA PHE A 62 10.90 0.95 7.35
C PHE A 62 10.57 0.34 6.00
N ILE A 63 10.47 1.18 4.98
CA ILE A 63 10.06 0.80 3.63
C ILE A 63 11.25 0.97 2.69
N TYR A 64 11.44 0.01 1.79
CA TYR A 64 12.43 0.03 0.73
C TYR A 64 11.79 -0.39 -0.59
N VAL A 65 11.82 0.48 -1.60
CA VAL A 65 11.20 0.20 -2.90
C VAL A 65 12.08 -0.75 -3.72
N LEU A 66 11.49 -1.82 -4.23
CA LEU A 66 12.15 -2.84 -5.04
C LEU A 66 11.86 -2.67 -6.53
N GLU A 67 10.62 -2.42 -6.89
CA GLU A 67 10.15 -2.34 -8.28
C GLU A 67 9.04 -1.30 -8.42
N GLY A 68 8.99 -0.63 -9.56
CA GLY A 68 7.96 0.36 -9.85
C GLY A 68 8.09 1.61 -9.00
N SER A 69 7.00 2.34 -8.84
CA SER A 69 6.96 3.58 -8.04
C SER A 69 5.73 3.59 -7.15
N ILE A 70 5.92 4.04 -5.92
CA ILE A 70 4.84 4.16 -4.93
C ILE A 70 4.72 5.60 -4.44
N VAL A 71 3.53 5.98 -4.02
CA VAL A 71 3.27 7.28 -3.39
C VAL A 71 2.90 7.03 -1.94
N MET A 72 3.62 7.67 -1.03
CA MET A 72 3.45 7.54 0.40
C MET A 72 3.20 8.90 1.05
N GLY A 73 2.30 8.94 2.03
CA GLY A 73 2.03 10.13 2.81
C GLY A 73 1.48 9.77 4.19
N VAL A 74 1.88 10.53 5.19
CA VAL A 74 1.44 10.36 6.59
C VAL A 74 0.84 11.64 7.13
N ASN A 75 -0.14 11.51 8.02
CA ASN A 75 -0.75 12.60 8.77
C ASN A 75 -1.29 13.76 7.90
N GLY A 76 -1.70 13.47 6.65
CA GLY A 76 -2.19 14.48 5.70
C GLY A 76 -1.10 15.43 5.18
N GLY A 77 0.18 15.13 5.41
CA GLY A 77 1.31 15.89 4.87
C GLY A 77 1.51 15.68 3.36
N GLU A 78 2.46 16.42 2.80
CA GLU A 78 2.81 16.29 1.38
C GLU A 78 3.22 14.86 1.05
N PRO A 79 2.57 14.22 0.07
CA PRO A 79 2.96 12.89 -0.36
C PRO A 79 4.29 12.92 -1.12
N VAL A 80 5.04 11.83 -1.00
CA VAL A 80 6.29 11.63 -1.73
C VAL A 80 6.15 10.45 -2.69
N THR A 81 6.70 10.58 -3.88
CA THR A 81 6.83 9.49 -4.85
C THR A 81 8.21 8.86 -4.69
N LEU A 82 8.22 7.55 -4.47
CA LEU A 82 9.44 6.76 -4.25
C LEU A 82 9.66 5.79 -5.41
N THR A 83 10.90 5.69 -5.84
CA THR A 83 11.37 4.80 -6.90
C THR A 83 12.32 3.75 -6.35
N PRO A 84 12.68 2.68 -7.10
CA PRO A 84 13.55 1.61 -6.62
C PRO A 84 14.83 2.11 -5.95
N GLY A 85 15.15 1.56 -4.77
CA GLY A 85 16.29 1.95 -3.97
C GLY A 85 16.01 3.08 -2.96
N GLN A 86 14.86 3.72 -3.03
CA GLN A 86 14.46 4.76 -2.09
C GLN A 86 13.73 4.19 -0.88
N THR A 87 13.81 4.92 0.22
CA THR A 87 13.26 4.51 1.52
C THR A 87 12.21 5.48 2.02
N PHE A 88 11.34 4.97 2.89
CA PHE A 88 10.36 5.76 3.63
C PHE A 88 10.27 5.23 5.06
N TYR A 89 9.99 6.11 6.00
CA TYR A 89 9.77 5.75 7.39
C TYR A 89 8.41 6.23 7.85
N GLU A 90 7.71 5.39 8.62
CA GLU A 90 6.50 5.75 9.36
C GLU A 90 6.64 5.31 10.81
N GLY A 91 6.24 6.18 11.72
CA GLY A 91 6.33 5.93 13.16
C GLY A 91 5.06 5.30 13.74
N PRO A 92 5.11 4.91 15.02
CA PRO A 92 4.01 4.20 15.67
C PRO A 92 2.72 5.03 15.85
N THR A 93 2.81 6.35 15.77
CA THR A 93 1.65 7.25 15.88
C THR A 93 1.23 7.84 14.53
N ASP A 94 1.96 7.56 13.47
CA ASP A 94 1.66 8.08 12.15
C ASP A 94 0.43 7.40 11.55
N ILE A 95 -0.46 8.21 10.99
CA ILE A 95 -1.59 7.74 10.19
C ILE A 95 -1.15 7.76 8.73
N HIS A 96 -1.10 6.59 8.11
CA HIS A 96 -0.77 6.44 6.70
C HIS A 96 -1.98 6.85 5.86
N THR A 97 -1.99 8.10 5.43
CA THR A 97 -3.11 8.71 4.72
C THR A 97 -3.08 8.43 3.23
N ILE A 98 -1.90 8.21 2.66
CA ILE A 98 -1.69 7.85 1.26
C ILE A 98 -0.69 6.70 1.17
N GLY A 99 -1.12 5.61 0.58
CA GLY A 99 -0.29 4.47 0.18
C GLY A 99 -0.85 3.92 -1.11
N ARG A 100 -0.17 4.11 -2.23
CA ARG A 100 -0.67 3.67 -3.52
C ARG A 100 0.43 3.42 -4.55
N ASN A 101 0.10 2.66 -5.58
CA ASN A 101 0.90 2.59 -6.79
C ASN A 101 0.85 3.96 -7.50
N ALA A 102 2.00 4.47 -7.91
CA ALA A 102 2.07 5.70 -8.70
C ALA A 102 1.58 5.50 -10.14
N SER A 103 1.57 4.24 -10.62
CA SER A 103 1.21 3.87 -11.99
C SER A 103 -0.17 3.22 -12.06
N GLN A 104 -0.90 3.54 -13.13
CA GLN A 104 -2.16 2.89 -13.50
C GLN A 104 -1.95 1.67 -14.41
N THR A 105 -0.71 1.45 -14.87
CA THR A 105 -0.41 0.43 -15.91
C THR A 105 0.67 -0.57 -15.51
N LYS A 106 1.51 -0.25 -14.52
CA LYS A 106 2.63 -1.09 -14.07
C LYS A 106 2.50 -1.43 -12.59
N PRO A 107 2.88 -2.65 -12.17
CA PRO A 107 2.93 -3.01 -10.76
C PRO A 107 4.06 -2.28 -10.02
N ALA A 108 3.96 -2.22 -8.70
CA ALA A 108 5.03 -1.77 -7.83
C ALA A 108 5.21 -2.77 -6.70
N LYS A 109 6.44 -2.89 -6.19
CA LYS A 109 6.78 -3.80 -5.09
C LYS A 109 7.75 -3.13 -4.13
N PHE A 110 7.52 -3.32 -2.86
CA PHE A 110 8.39 -2.78 -1.82
C PHE A 110 8.51 -3.72 -0.63
N LEU A 111 9.61 -3.61 0.07
CA LEU A 111 9.90 -4.31 1.31
C LEU A 111 9.43 -3.45 2.47
N VAL A 112 8.83 -4.08 3.47
CA VAL A 112 8.47 -3.45 4.75
C VAL A 112 9.09 -4.25 5.89
N LEU A 113 9.72 -3.54 6.82
CA LEU A 113 10.16 -4.07 8.09
C LEU A 113 9.42 -3.30 9.20
N LEU A 114 8.65 -4.01 10.00
CA LEU A 114 7.97 -3.43 11.16
C LEU A 114 8.68 -3.88 12.44
N LEU A 115 9.03 -2.93 13.28
CA LEU A 115 9.36 -3.18 14.68
C LEU A 115 8.09 -2.90 15.50
N LYS A 116 7.48 -3.94 16.04
CA LYS A 116 6.15 -3.90 16.63
C LYS A 116 6.05 -4.72 17.90
N ASP A 117 4.96 -4.56 18.61
CA ASP A 117 4.62 -5.46 19.72
C ASP A 117 4.34 -6.86 19.18
N LYS A 118 4.83 -7.85 19.92
CA LYS A 118 4.60 -9.26 19.61
C LYS A 118 3.09 -9.53 19.56
N ASP A 119 2.65 -10.29 18.56
CA ASP A 119 1.26 -10.68 18.34
C ASP A 119 0.28 -9.50 18.08
N ALA A 120 0.79 -8.25 17.94
CA ALA A 120 -0.05 -7.12 17.55
C ALA A 120 -0.44 -7.17 16.07
N PRO A 121 -1.60 -6.60 15.68
CA PRO A 121 -2.00 -6.51 14.28
C PRO A 121 -0.95 -5.77 13.44
N VAL A 122 -0.77 -6.22 12.20
CA VAL A 122 0.15 -5.56 11.25
C VAL A 122 -0.41 -4.22 10.79
N LEU A 123 -1.72 -4.11 10.66
CA LEU A 123 -2.42 -2.94 10.14
C LEU A 123 -3.68 -2.69 10.97
N ILE A 124 -3.90 -1.44 11.32
CA ILE A 124 -5.08 -0.97 12.07
C ILE A 124 -5.81 0.04 11.21
N PRO A 125 -7.02 -0.27 10.69
CA PRO A 125 -7.81 0.68 9.93
C PRO A 125 -8.14 1.93 10.75
N VAL A 126 -8.12 3.08 10.11
CA VAL A 126 -8.54 4.37 10.68
C VAL A 126 -9.77 4.84 9.91
N LYS A 127 -10.84 5.14 10.66
CA LYS A 127 -12.11 5.66 10.11
C LYS A 127 -12.08 7.18 10.02
#